data_33370cadf42cf85d5533ccada3b65777
#
_entry.id   33370cadf42cf85d5533ccada3b65777
#
_cell.length_a   1.000
_cell.length_b   1.000
_cell.length_c   1.000
_cell.angle_alpha   90.00
_cell.angle_beta   90.00
_cell.angle_gamma   90.00
#
_symmetry.space_group_name_H-M   'P 1'
#
loop_
_entity.id
_entity.type
_entity.pdbx_description
1 polymer ?
#
loop_
_entity_poly.entity_id
_entity_poly.type
_entity_poly.pdbx_seq_one_letter_code
_entity_poly.pdbx_strand_id
1 'polypeptide(L)'
;MAEKNFIELDKIEILTAAQNFANLLNENKTYFLNGTWGSGKSTFLKEVDDTKQVKLVTIDFWRLNDSRSTLETVFAKLHPYVYWGLRLVVILCIALSILMTNVVDLGLSVLVPNWVVLFAGVIALIVAIHQFLKIKSDGIYSWLLTKNYLSCRKKVLVVDDFDRMTEEQQEASYKLFSLLNGKLPI
;
A
#
# COMPACT_ATOMS: atom_id res chain seq x y z
N MET A 1 54.32 14.84 15.32
CA MET A 1 53.04 14.14 15.51
C MET A 1 51.95 15.18 15.29
N ALA A 2 51.20 15.07 14.18
CA ALA A 2 50.13 16.00 13.92
C ALA A 2 48.89 15.46 14.65
N GLU A 3 48.38 16.19 15.63
CA GLU A 3 47.05 15.94 16.21
C GLU A 3 46.01 16.09 15.14
N LYS A 4 45.34 14.98 14.80
CA LYS A 4 44.14 14.99 14.01
C LYS A 4 43.02 15.57 14.90
N ASN A 5 42.75 16.84 14.79
CA ASN A 5 41.54 17.43 15.34
C ASN A 5 40.35 16.87 14.55
N PHE A 6 39.73 15.83 15.09
CA PHE A 6 38.41 15.39 14.61
C PHE A 6 37.41 16.44 15.06
N ILE A 7 36.75 17.08 14.11
CA ILE A 7 35.59 17.90 14.41
C ILE A 7 34.47 16.90 14.70
N GLU A 8 34.16 16.69 15.97
CA GLU A 8 33.00 15.92 16.40
C GLU A 8 31.77 16.81 16.13
N LEU A 9 31.02 16.46 15.11
CA LEU A 9 29.75 17.14 14.79
C LEU A 9 28.71 16.65 15.78
N ASP A 10 28.34 17.48 16.72
CA ASP A 10 27.23 17.20 17.62
C ASP A 10 25.96 16.94 16.81
N LYS A 11 25.34 15.80 17.06
CA LYS A 11 24.04 15.47 16.45
C LYS A 11 23.00 16.45 16.98
N ILE A 12 22.39 17.24 16.11
CA ILE A 12 21.29 18.13 16.49
C ILE A 12 20.18 17.26 17.09
N GLU A 13 19.78 17.57 18.32
CA GLU A 13 18.66 16.90 18.98
C GLU A 13 17.35 17.29 18.30
N ILE A 14 16.87 16.40 17.40
CA ILE A 14 15.61 16.57 16.69
C ILE A 14 14.45 15.80 17.33
N LEU A 15 14.70 15.13 18.47
CA LEU A 15 13.72 14.26 19.12
C LEU A 15 12.43 15.01 19.49
N THR A 16 12.53 16.19 20.07
CA THR A 16 11.35 17.02 20.43
C THR A 16 10.57 17.43 19.19
N ALA A 17 11.25 17.80 18.11
CA ALA A 17 10.61 18.13 16.84
C ALA A 17 9.92 16.92 16.24
N ALA A 18 10.56 15.74 16.29
CA ALA A 18 9.99 14.48 15.80
C ALA A 18 8.73 14.07 16.59
N GLN A 19 8.75 14.22 17.92
CA GLN A 19 7.58 13.93 18.76
C GLN A 19 6.41 14.89 18.46
N ASN A 20 6.68 16.17 18.32
CA ASN A 20 5.66 17.17 17.97
C ASN A 20 5.08 16.88 16.57
N PHE A 21 5.92 16.53 15.60
CA PHE A 21 5.46 16.16 14.27
C PHE A 21 4.64 14.86 14.28
N ALA A 22 5.04 13.85 15.04
CA ALA A 22 4.26 12.62 15.23
C ALA A 22 2.86 12.90 15.79
N ASN A 23 2.73 13.88 16.70
CA ASN A 23 1.43 14.33 17.21
C ASN A 23 0.59 15.01 16.12
N LEU A 24 1.18 15.85 15.28
CA LEU A 24 0.48 16.49 14.15
C LEU A 24 -0.04 15.46 13.15
N LEU A 25 0.70 14.38 12.90
CA LEU A 25 0.28 13.31 11.99
C LEU A 25 -0.99 12.58 12.44
N ASN A 26 -1.43 12.71 13.69
CA ASN A 26 -2.71 12.17 14.15
C ASN A 26 -3.93 12.92 13.59
N GLU A 27 -3.76 14.08 12.96
CA GLU A 27 -4.86 14.87 12.42
C GLU A 27 -5.38 14.38 11.05
N ASN A 28 -4.86 13.29 10.51
CA ASN A 28 -5.25 12.73 9.20
C ASN A 28 -5.22 13.75 8.04
N LYS A 29 -4.22 14.62 8.06
CA LYS A 29 -3.98 15.63 7.01
C LYS A 29 -2.80 15.22 6.12
N THR A 30 -2.70 15.84 4.96
CA THR A 30 -1.55 15.72 4.07
C THR A 30 -0.52 16.79 4.42
N TYR A 31 0.72 16.38 4.66
CA TYR A 31 1.83 17.25 4.99
C TYR A 31 2.92 17.16 3.92
N PHE A 32 3.54 18.29 3.61
CA PHE A 32 4.66 18.35 2.68
C PHE A 32 5.94 18.69 3.46
N LEU A 33 6.85 17.73 3.55
CA LEU A 33 8.17 17.94 4.15
C LEU A 33 9.12 18.47 3.06
N ASN A 34 9.31 19.78 3.03
CA ASN A 34 10.19 20.42 2.07
C ASN A 34 11.60 20.63 2.63
N GLY A 35 12.61 20.55 1.77
CA GLY A 35 14.01 20.78 2.12
C GLY A 35 14.93 20.36 0.99
N THR A 36 16.10 20.99 0.90
CA THR A 36 17.13 20.69 -0.09
C THR A 36 17.63 19.25 0.03
N TRP A 37 18.26 18.75 -1.02
CA TRP A 37 18.88 17.43 -0.98
C TRP A 37 19.96 17.39 0.09
N GLY A 38 20.00 16.33 0.91
CA GLY A 38 20.95 16.23 2.02
C GLY A 38 20.56 16.96 3.31
N SER A 39 19.40 17.65 3.36
CA SER A 39 18.93 18.37 4.56
C SER A 39 18.48 17.48 5.74
N GLY A 40 18.62 16.17 5.64
CA GLY A 40 18.30 15.24 6.72
C GLY A 40 16.83 14.82 6.81
N LYS A 41 16.00 15.04 5.75
CA LYS A 41 14.58 14.64 5.73
C LYS A 41 14.35 13.19 6.12
N SER A 42 15.09 12.27 5.50
CA SER A 42 14.95 10.82 5.76
C SER A 42 15.41 10.45 7.19
N THR A 43 16.42 11.15 7.72
CA THR A 43 16.84 10.98 9.12
C THR A 43 15.76 11.48 10.08
N PHE A 44 15.16 12.63 9.80
CA PHE A 44 14.03 13.15 10.57
C PHE A 44 12.83 12.19 10.57
N LEU A 45 12.43 11.69 9.41
CA LEU A 45 11.34 10.71 9.31
C LEU A 45 11.65 9.42 10.09
N LYS A 46 12.90 8.98 10.09
CA LYS A 46 13.33 7.84 10.89
C LYS A 46 13.18 8.11 12.39
N GLU A 47 13.58 9.30 12.87
CA GLU A 47 13.37 9.69 14.27
C GLU A 47 11.87 9.74 14.62
N VAL A 48 11.01 10.18 13.68
CA VAL A 48 9.55 10.16 13.87
C VAL A 48 9.03 8.72 14.01
N ASP A 49 9.48 7.79 13.18
CA ASP A 49 9.10 6.38 13.26
C ASP A 49 9.57 5.73 14.57
N ASP A 50 10.78 6.10 15.02
CA ASP A 50 11.39 5.63 16.27
C ASP A 50 10.62 6.10 17.52
N THR A 51 9.78 7.14 17.44
CA THR A 51 8.88 7.55 18.54
C THR A 51 7.81 6.50 18.85
N LYS A 52 7.54 5.57 17.94
CA LYS A 52 6.49 4.51 18.02
C LYS A 52 5.07 5.04 18.20
N GLN A 53 4.85 6.33 18.07
CA GLN A 53 3.52 6.93 18.12
C GLN A 53 2.75 6.64 16.83
N VAL A 54 3.43 6.69 15.70
CA VAL A 54 2.93 6.40 14.36
C VAL A 54 3.84 5.39 13.67
N LYS A 55 3.30 4.65 12.71
CA LYS A 55 4.07 3.74 11.86
C LYS A 55 4.16 4.32 10.45
N LEU A 56 5.36 4.69 10.03
CA LEU A 56 5.58 5.20 8.70
C LEU A 56 5.59 4.05 7.67
N VAL A 57 4.83 4.24 6.60
CA VAL A 57 4.79 3.31 5.44
C VAL A 57 5.31 4.07 4.24
N THR A 58 6.60 3.95 3.96
CA THR A 58 7.27 4.66 2.87
C THR A 58 7.05 3.96 1.53
N ILE A 59 6.75 4.74 0.51
CA ILE A 59 6.59 4.30 -0.86
C ILE A 59 7.41 5.21 -1.78
N ASP A 60 8.30 4.58 -2.55
CA ASP A 60 9.11 5.21 -3.60
C ASP A 60 8.53 4.85 -4.96
N PHE A 61 7.62 5.63 -5.49
CA PHE A 61 6.96 5.31 -6.77
C PHE A 61 7.93 5.32 -7.96
N TRP A 62 8.95 6.16 -7.94
CA TRP A 62 9.92 6.24 -9.02
C TRP A 62 10.81 4.99 -9.13
N ARG A 63 11.01 4.24 -8.03
CA ARG A 63 11.76 2.97 -8.01
C ARG A 63 10.92 1.77 -8.40
N LEU A 64 9.61 1.90 -8.33
CA LEU A 64 8.71 0.81 -8.63
C LEU A 64 8.56 0.66 -10.13
N ASN A 65 9.38 -0.21 -10.73
CA ASN A 65 9.19 -0.69 -12.09
C ASN A 65 8.12 -1.80 -12.10
N ASP A 66 6.92 -1.46 -11.63
CA ASP A 66 5.83 -2.40 -11.39
C ASP A 66 4.65 -2.05 -12.30
N SER A 67 4.02 -3.08 -12.84
CA SER A 67 2.80 -2.94 -13.65
C SER A 67 1.55 -2.63 -12.82
N ARG A 68 1.68 -2.58 -11.49
CA ARG A 68 0.58 -2.27 -10.56
C ARG A 68 0.23 -0.79 -10.61
N SER A 69 -1.05 -0.49 -10.41
CA SER A 69 -1.47 0.90 -10.24
C SER A 69 -0.94 1.50 -8.93
N THR A 70 -0.90 2.83 -8.87
CA THR A 70 -0.54 3.58 -7.66
C THR A 70 -1.42 3.17 -6.47
N LEU A 71 -2.72 3.03 -6.68
CA LEU A 71 -3.69 2.60 -5.66
C LEU A 71 -3.45 1.17 -5.18
N GLU A 72 -3.20 0.24 -6.09
CA GLU A 72 -2.88 -1.15 -5.75
C GLU A 72 -1.60 -1.24 -4.93
N THR A 73 -0.58 -0.49 -5.31
CA THR A 73 0.70 -0.45 -4.60
C THR A 73 0.55 0.07 -3.17
N VAL A 74 -0.18 1.18 -3.01
CA VAL A 74 -0.49 1.75 -1.69
C VAL A 74 -1.28 0.77 -0.84
N PHE A 75 -2.32 0.16 -1.41
CA PHE A 75 -3.14 -0.82 -0.72
C PHE A 75 -2.31 -2.03 -0.25
N ALA A 76 -1.46 -2.58 -1.13
CA ALA A 76 -0.58 -3.70 -0.80
C ALA A 76 0.41 -3.38 0.33
N LYS A 77 0.92 -2.15 0.39
CA LYS A 77 1.82 -1.69 1.46
C LYS A 77 1.08 -1.43 2.77
N LEU A 78 -0.10 -0.84 2.72
CA LEU A 78 -0.91 -0.55 3.91
C LEU A 78 -1.52 -1.83 4.51
N HIS A 79 -1.98 -2.75 3.68
CA HIS A 79 -2.70 -3.96 4.09
C HIS A 79 -2.16 -5.23 3.41
N PRO A 80 -0.90 -5.64 3.66
CA PRO A 80 -0.28 -6.76 2.95
C PRO A 80 -1.05 -8.07 3.11
N TYR A 81 -1.56 -8.37 4.31
CA TYR A 81 -2.31 -9.61 4.54
C TYR A 81 -3.63 -9.66 3.77
N VAL A 82 -4.35 -8.54 3.71
CA VAL A 82 -5.62 -8.46 2.96
C VAL A 82 -5.36 -8.55 1.46
N TYR A 83 -4.32 -7.86 0.98
CA TYR A 83 -3.91 -7.91 -0.43
C TYR A 83 -3.57 -9.34 -0.88
N TRP A 84 -2.74 -10.05 -0.12
CA TRP A 84 -2.40 -11.43 -0.42
C TRP A 84 -3.57 -12.37 -0.26
N GLY A 85 -4.44 -12.15 0.74
CA GLY A 85 -5.67 -12.90 0.93
C GLY A 85 -6.61 -12.78 -0.27
N LEU A 86 -6.82 -11.56 -0.79
CA LEU A 86 -7.62 -11.34 -2.00
C LEU A 86 -7.03 -12.05 -3.22
N ARG A 87 -5.71 -11.98 -3.42
CA ARG A 87 -5.03 -12.72 -4.49
C ARG A 87 -5.18 -14.23 -4.36
N LEU A 88 -5.05 -14.74 -3.14
CA LEU A 88 -5.22 -16.17 -2.88
C LEU A 88 -6.66 -16.62 -3.21
N VAL A 89 -7.68 -15.85 -2.82
CA VAL A 89 -9.07 -16.13 -3.18
C VAL A 89 -9.24 -16.19 -4.69
N VAL A 90 -8.67 -15.24 -5.44
CA VAL A 90 -8.73 -15.23 -6.91
C VAL A 90 -8.09 -16.52 -7.49
N ILE A 91 -6.90 -16.88 -6.99
CA ILE A 91 -6.20 -18.10 -7.45
C ILE A 91 -7.04 -19.36 -7.14
N LEU A 92 -7.62 -19.44 -5.94
CA LEU A 92 -8.49 -20.54 -5.55
C LEU A 92 -9.74 -20.62 -6.44
N CYS A 93 -10.37 -19.49 -6.76
CA CYS A 93 -11.52 -19.46 -7.66
C CYS A 93 -11.15 -19.98 -9.06
N ILE A 94 -9.99 -19.57 -9.59
CA ILE A 94 -9.51 -20.06 -10.90
C ILE A 94 -9.22 -21.56 -10.84
N ALA A 95 -8.53 -22.02 -9.79
CA ALA A 95 -8.23 -23.44 -9.59
C ALA A 95 -9.51 -24.28 -9.50
N LEU A 96 -10.50 -23.85 -8.72
CA LEU A 96 -11.80 -24.49 -8.62
C LEU A 96 -12.54 -24.53 -9.96
N SER A 97 -12.47 -23.44 -10.74
CA SER A 97 -13.07 -23.42 -12.08
C SER A 97 -12.49 -24.50 -13.00
N ILE A 98 -11.17 -24.66 -12.98
CA ILE A 98 -10.48 -25.69 -13.78
C ILE A 98 -10.86 -27.10 -13.29
N LEU A 99 -10.88 -27.33 -11.97
CA LEU A 99 -11.23 -28.62 -11.38
C LEU A 99 -12.68 -29.01 -11.60
N MET A 100 -13.57 -28.05 -11.81
CA MET A 100 -14.99 -28.27 -12.09
C MET A 100 -15.30 -28.49 -13.60
N THR A 101 -14.30 -28.38 -14.47
CA THR A 101 -14.47 -28.76 -15.87
C THR A 101 -14.46 -30.29 -15.99
N ASN A 102 -15.33 -30.84 -16.85
CA ASN A 102 -15.39 -32.28 -17.12
C ASN A 102 -14.08 -32.89 -17.66
N VAL A 103 -13.06 -32.06 -17.90
CA VAL A 103 -11.72 -32.46 -18.35
C VAL A 103 -10.90 -33.10 -17.22
N VAL A 104 -11.17 -32.68 -15.96
CA VAL A 104 -10.47 -33.22 -14.78
C VAL A 104 -11.50 -33.83 -13.85
N ASP A 105 -11.77 -35.11 -14.02
CA ASP A 105 -12.68 -35.87 -13.14
C ASP A 105 -11.91 -36.35 -11.89
N LEU A 106 -11.90 -35.52 -10.87
CA LEU A 106 -11.30 -35.85 -9.56
C LEU A 106 -12.33 -36.45 -8.59
N GLY A 107 -13.54 -36.79 -9.03
CA GLY A 107 -14.59 -37.34 -8.18
C GLY A 107 -15.13 -36.39 -7.11
N LEU A 108 -14.77 -35.10 -7.17
CA LEU A 108 -15.23 -34.08 -6.21
C LEU A 108 -16.75 -33.83 -6.27
N SER A 109 -17.39 -34.18 -7.37
CA SER A 109 -18.84 -34.13 -7.56
C SER A 109 -19.62 -34.95 -6.54
N VAL A 110 -19.01 -35.99 -5.96
CA VAL A 110 -19.61 -36.83 -4.92
C VAL A 110 -19.63 -36.17 -3.54
N LEU A 111 -18.69 -35.28 -3.28
CA LEU A 111 -18.50 -34.66 -1.95
C LEU A 111 -19.16 -33.27 -1.81
N VAL A 112 -19.45 -32.61 -2.94
CA VAL A 112 -19.93 -31.22 -2.94
C VAL A 112 -21.31 -31.14 -3.58
N PRO A 113 -22.31 -30.51 -2.93
CA PRO A 113 -23.63 -30.30 -3.52
C PRO A 113 -23.57 -29.56 -4.86
N ASN A 114 -24.36 -29.95 -5.84
CA ASN A 114 -24.36 -29.37 -7.20
C ASN A 114 -24.55 -27.83 -7.22
N TRP A 115 -25.33 -27.28 -6.30
CA TRP A 115 -25.52 -25.81 -6.21
C TRP A 115 -24.25 -25.06 -5.84
N VAL A 116 -23.41 -25.66 -4.98
CA VAL A 116 -22.10 -25.06 -4.57
C VAL A 116 -21.16 -25.04 -5.76
N VAL A 117 -21.13 -26.12 -6.54
CA VAL A 117 -20.35 -26.26 -7.79
C VAL A 117 -20.75 -25.17 -8.77
N LEU A 118 -22.06 -24.97 -8.96
CA LEU A 118 -22.58 -23.97 -9.89
C LEU A 118 -22.21 -22.55 -9.44
N PHE A 119 -22.40 -22.20 -8.17
CA PHE A 119 -22.00 -20.88 -7.64
C PHE A 119 -20.49 -20.67 -7.74
N ALA A 120 -19.66 -21.64 -7.39
CA ALA A 120 -18.21 -21.57 -7.52
C ALA A 120 -17.78 -21.34 -8.98
N GLY A 121 -18.42 -22.05 -9.93
CA GLY A 121 -18.19 -21.89 -11.36
C GLY A 121 -18.54 -20.50 -11.87
N VAL A 122 -19.68 -19.94 -11.45
CA VAL A 122 -20.07 -18.58 -11.83
C VAL A 122 -19.09 -17.54 -11.26
N ILE A 123 -18.71 -17.66 -10.00
CA ILE A 123 -17.73 -16.76 -9.39
C ILE A 123 -16.38 -16.86 -10.12
N ALA A 124 -15.92 -18.07 -10.42
CA ALA A 124 -14.68 -18.29 -11.14
C ALA A 124 -14.72 -17.69 -12.55
N LEU A 125 -15.85 -17.82 -13.26
CA LEU A 125 -16.05 -17.20 -14.56
C LEU A 125 -15.97 -15.67 -14.48
N ILE A 126 -16.63 -15.05 -13.50
CA ILE A 126 -16.58 -13.60 -13.28
C ILE A 126 -15.13 -13.15 -13.02
N VAL A 127 -14.40 -13.88 -12.18
CA VAL A 127 -13.00 -13.58 -11.87
C VAL A 127 -12.12 -13.74 -13.11
N ALA A 128 -12.32 -14.78 -13.91
CA ALA A 128 -11.58 -15.00 -15.15
C ALA A 128 -11.84 -13.89 -16.17
N ILE A 129 -13.10 -13.48 -16.36
CA ILE A 129 -13.48 -12.38 -17.24
C ILE A 129 -12.83 -11.06 -16.76
N HIS A 130 -12.88 -10.79 -15.46
CA HIS A 130 -12.26 -9.59 -14.87
C HIS A 130 -10.75 -9.56 -15.15
N GLN A 131 -10.06 -10.67 -14.99
CA GLN A 131 -8.63 -10.79 -15.27
C GLN A 131 -8.33 -10.66 -16.78
N PHE A 132 -9.13 -11.30 -17.62
CA PHE A 132 -8.95 -11.28 -19.07
C PHE A 132 -9.14 -9.86 -19.65
N LEU A 133 -10.14 -9.14 -19.19
CA LEU A 133 -10.43 -7.78 -19.64
C LEU A 133 -9.46 -6.73 -19.06
N LYS A 134 -8.49 -7.13 -18.24
CA LYS A 134 -7.56 -6.22 -17.56
C LYS A 134 -8.27 -5.02 -16.91
N ILE A 135 -9.47 -5.24 -16.39
CA ILE A 135 -10.22 -4.21 -15.69
C ILE A 135 -9.36 -3.77 -14.52
N LYS A 136 -9.00 -2.49 -14.48
CA LYS A 136 -8.19 -1.92 -13.40
C LYS A 136 -8.92 -2.15 -12.08
N SER A 137 -8.29 -2.89 -11.18
CA SER A 137 -8.82 -3.19 -9.84
C SER A 137 -8.90 -1.95 -8.93
N ASP A 138 -8.55 -0.78 -9.47
CA ASP A 138 -8.48 0.49 -8.74
C ASP A 138 -9.79 0.85 -8.03
N GLY A 139 -10.94 0.50 -8.63
CA GLY A 139 -12.25 0.71 -8.01
C GLY A 139 -12.42 -0.09 -6.73
N ILE A 140 -11.96 -1.34 -6.69
CA ILE A 140 -12.05 -2.21 -5.52
C ILE A 140 -11.10 -1.71 -4.43
N TYR A 141 -9.85 -1.41 -4.78
CA TYR A 141 -8.87 -0.89 -3.82
C TYR A 141 -9.26 0.49 -3.29
N SER A 142 -9.76 1.38 -4.15
CA SER A 142 -10.31 2.67 -3.74
C SER A 142 -11.46 2.51 -2.75
N TRP A 143 -12.40 1.62 -3.05
CA TRP A 143 -13.54 1.34 -2.17
C TRP A 143 -13.09 0.76 -0.83
N LEU A 144 -12.12 -0.18 -0.83
CA LEU A 144 -11.57 -0.77 0.40
C LEU A 144 -10.81 0.25 1.24
N LEU A 145 -10.04 1.14 0.62
CA LEU A 145 -9.31 2.21 1.31
C LEU A 145 -10.25 3.29 1.87
N THR A 146 -11.36 3.56 1.18
CA THR A 146 -12.29 4.61 1.60
C THR A 146 -13.27 4.15 2.66
N LYS A 147 -13.63 2.86 2.70
CA LYS A 147 -14.45 2.32 3.77
C LYS A 147 -13.58 1.90 4.96
N ASN A 148 -13.94 2.39 6.14
CA ASN A 148 -13.25 2.16 7.43
C ASN A 148 -13.19 0.69 7.89
N TYR A 149 -13.36 -0.29 6.99
CA TYR A 149 -13.25 -1.70 7.33
C TYR A 149 -11.82 -2.12 7.69
N LEU A 150 -10.84 -1.45 7.09
CA LEU A 150 -9.43 -1.73 7.31
C LEU A 150 -8.85 -0.59 8.15
N SER A 151 -8.65 -0.84 9.44
CA SER A 151 -8.08 0.15 10.34
C SER A 151 -6.64 0.48 9.94
N CYS A 152 -6.44 1.68 9.42
CA CYS A 152 -5.10 2.26 9.23
C CYS A 152 -4.61 2.98 10.50
N ARG A 153 -5.18 2.67 11.65
CA ARG A 153 -4.89 3.35 12.92
C ARG A 153 -3.38 3.40 13.16
N LYS A 154 -2.84 4.60 13.36
CA LYS A 154 -1.42 4.88 13.57
C LYS A 154 -0.51 4.63 12.36
N LYS A 155 -1.03 4.36 11.16
CA LYS A 155 -0.20 4.31 9.95
C LYS A 155 -0.21 5.68 9.28
N VAL A 156 0.95 6.07 8.78
CA VAL A 156 1.16 7.29 7.98
C VAL A 156 1.76 6.85 6.66
N LEU A 157 1.17 7.30 5.57
CA LEU A 157 1.71 7.05 4.23
C LEU A 157 2.77 8.11 3.94
N VAL A 158 3.99 7.69 3.65
CA VAL A 158 5.08 8.58 3.23
C VAL A 158 5.38 8.32 1.76
N VAL A 159 5.26 9.35 0.94
CA VAL A 159 5.66 9.32 -0.46
C VAL A 159 7.00 10.02 -0.57
N ASP A 160 8.05 9.25 -0.82
CA ASP A 160 9.42 9.75 -0.92
C ASP A 160 9.79 10.08 -2.37
N ASP A 161 10.77 10.96 -2.56
CA ASP A 161 11.32 11.38 -3.85
C ASP A 161 10.22 11.79 -4.87
N PHE A 162 9.23 12.57 -4.46
CA PHE A 162 8.10 13.00 -5.28
C PHE A 162 8.54 13.80 -6.53
N ASP A 163 9.64 14.51 -6.43
CA ASP A 163 10.26 15.29 -7.52
C ASP A 163 10.84 14.42 -8.66
N ARG A 164 11.08 13.15 -8.40
CA ARG A 164 11.61 12.19 -9.38
C ARG A 164 10.54 11.41 -10.12
N MET A 165 9.28 11.60 -9.78
CA MET A 165 8.17 10.93 -10.41
C MET A 165 7.87 11.50 -11.79
N THR A 166 7.38 10.65 -12.70
CA THR A 166 6.80 11.11 -13.97
C THR A 166 5.53 11.92 -13.71
N GLU A 167 5.14 12.77 -14.67
CA GLU A 167 3.90 13.56 -14.57
C GLU A 167 2.66 12.67 -14.29
N GLU A 168 2.57 11.51 -14.96
CA GLU A 168 1.49 10.56 -14.73
C GLU A 168 1.47 10.02 -13.29
N GLN A 169 2.65 9.71 -12.73
CA GLN A 169 2.78 9.24 -11.36
C GLN A 169 2.44 10.34 -10.35
N GLN A 170 2.83 11.58 -10.63
CA GLN A 170 2.48 12.74 -9.79
C GLN A 170 0.97 12.98 -9.80
N GLU A 171 0.32 12.96 -10.98
CA GLU A 171 -1.13 13.10 -11.09
C GLU A 171 -1.88 11.99 -10.34
N ALA A 172 -1.43 10.74 -10.50
CA ALA A 172 -2.00 9.60 -9.77
C ALA A 172 -1.81 9.74 -8.26
N SER A 173 -0.68 10.29 -7.81
CA SER A 173 -0.41 10.57 -6.40
C SER A 173 -1.30 11.68 -5.85
N TYR A 174 -1.55 12.75 -6.60
CA TYR A 174 -2.50 13.80 -6.18
C TYR A 174 -3.93 13.27 -6.07
N LYS A 175 -4.37 12.41 -6.99
CA LYS A 175 -5.66 11.73 -6.91
C LYS A 175 -5.75 10.86 -5.65
N LEU A 176 -4.67 10.15 -5.34
CA LEU A 176 -4.55 9.36 -4.12
C LEU A 176 -4.64 10.22 -2.86
N PHE A 177 -3.92 11.35 -2.80
CA PHE A 177 -3.97 12.27 -1.66
C PHE A 177 -5.39 12.82 -1.44
N SER A 178 -6.07 13.21 -2.51
CA SER A 178 -7.47 13.63 -2.44
C SER A 178 -8.39 12.53 -1.91
N LEU A 179 -8.17 11.26 -2.30
CA LEU A 179 -8.96 10.11 -1.86
C LEU A 179 -8.77 9.81 -0.37
N LEU A 180 -7.55 9.95 0.14
CA LEU A 180 -7.17 9.61 1.50
C LEU A 180 -7.26 10.77 2.48
N ASN A 181 -7.44 12.00 1.99
CA ASN A 181 -7.56 13.18 2.83
C ASN A 181 -8.66 13.01 3.90
N GLY A 182 -8.34 13.31 5.14
CA GLY A 182 -9.23 13.12 6.30
C GLY A 182 -9.38 11.67 6.79
N LYS A 183 -8.75 10.69 6.11
CA LYS A 183 -8.84 9.26 6.46
C LYS A 183 -7.52 8.67 6.91
N LEU A 184 -6.44 9.10 6.28
CA LEU A 184 -5.08 8.65 6.56
C LEU A 184 -4.14 9.86 6.45
N PRO A 185 -3.22 10.05 7.39
CA PRO A 185 -2.19 11.09 7.26
C PRO A 185 -1.17 10.66 6.18
N ILE A 186 -0.77 11.66 5.38
CA ILE A 186 0.18 11.49 4.28
C ILE A 186 1.31 12.52 4.45
#